data_5203a531ad46d18e2a03fb3635dd00f6
#
_entry.id   5203a531ad46d18e2a03fb3635dd00f6
#
_cell.length_a   1.000
_cell.length_b   1.000
_cell.length_c   1.000
_cell.angle_alpha   90.00
_cell.angle_beta   90.00
_cell.angle_gamma   90.00
#
_symmetry.space_group_name_H-M   'P 1'
#
loop_
_entity.id
_entity.type
_entity.pdbx_description
1 polymer ?
#
loop_
_entity_poly.entity_id
_entity_poly.type
_entity_poly.pdbx_seq_one_letter_code
_entity_poly.pdbx_strand_id
1 'polypeptide(L)'
;GDLEYVRSAIRLARKYGPEDIKLFINDYNLESDWDSNKKLKSLINWIKKWESDGVTYVDGIGTQMHISYYMNSNTQKSKENAIVNMFTLMAKTGKLVRVSELDMGVVDANGNSVPTAQMTEAMHHKMADFYEWIIKKYLEIVPPEQQAGICFWCPTDSPSNSGWRADTPVGIWTLDYYRKH
;
A
#
# COMPACT_ATOMS: atom_id res chain seq x y z
N GLY A 1 -9.30 -26.21 -7.31
CA GLY A 1 -7.92 -25.84 -7.00
C GLY A 1 -7.72 -24.33 -7.03
N ASP A 2 -6.56 -23.85 -6.66
CA ASP A 2 -6.26 -22.42 -6.44
C ASP A 2 -6.51 -21.53 -7.68
N LEU A 3 -6.35 -22.09 -8.88
CA LEU A 3 -6.62 -21.37 -10.13
C LEU A 3 -8.13 -21.12 -10.30
N GLU A 4 -8.95 -22.09 -10.01
CA GLU A 4 -10.40 -22.01 -10.24
C GLU A 4 -11.12 -21.06 -9.31
N TYR A 5 -10.65 -20.93 -8.07
CA TYR A 5 -11.23 -19.98 -7.10
C TYR A 5 -11.23 -18.55 -7.65
N VAL A 6 -10.04 -18.04 -8.02
CA VAL A 6 -9.89 -16.67 -8.52
C VAL A 6 -10.56 -16.47 -9.88
N ARG A 7 -10.41 -17.44 -10.79
CA ARG A 7 -11.08 -17.41 -12.09
C ARG A 7 -12.60 -17.35 -11.98
N SER A 8 -13.18 -18.14 -11.05
CA SER A 8 -14.62 -18.12 -10.78
C SER A 8 -15.08 -16.78 -10.21
N ALA A 9 -14.32 -16.20 -9.28
CA ALA A 9 -14.63 -14.88 -8.71
C ALA A 9 -14.61 -13.79 -9.79
N ILE A 10 -13.58 -13.76 -10.64
CA ILE A 10 -13.47 -12.81 -11.74
C ILE A 10 -14.62 -12.99 -12.74
N ARG A 11 -14.92 -14.22 -13.15
CA ARG A 11 -16.03 -14.52 -14.07
C ARG A 11 -17.38 -14.04 -13.52
N LEU A 12 -17.65 -14.28 -12.23
CA LEU A 12 -18.88 -13.83 -11.60
C LEU A 12 -18.94 -12.30 -11.51
N ALA A 13 -17.84 -11.65 -11.15
CA ALA A 13 -17.76 -10.19 -11.12
C ALA A 13 -18.00 -9.57 -12.51
N ARG A 14 -17.43 -10.15 -13.58
CA ARG A 14 -17.66 -9.71 -14.95
C ARG A 14 -19.11 -9.95 -15.41
N LYS A 15 -19.72 -11.07 -14.98
CA LYS A 15 -21.10 -11.42 -15.38
C LYS A 15 -22.16 -10.54 -14.73
N TYR A 16 -21.97 -10.17 -13.47
CA TYR A 16 -23.00 -9.51 -12.67
C TYR A 16 -22.65 -8.07 -12.29
N GLY A 17 -21.41 -7.65 -12.44
CA GLY A 17 -20.96 -6.28 -12.21
C GLY A 17 -21.25 -5.34 -13.40
N PRO A 18 -21.06 -4.03 -13.22
CA PRO A 18 -21.11 -3.08 -14.32
C PRO A 18 -20.13 -3.45 -15.45
N GLU A 19 -20.46 -3.08 -16.69
CA GLU A 19 -19.65 -3.41 -17.87
C GLU A 19 -18.22 -2.87 -17.78
N ASP A 20 -18.06 -1.70 -17.16
CA ASP A 20 -16.79 -0.98 -17.01
C ASP A 20 -16.05 -1.29 -15.70
N ILE A 21 -16.51 -2.28 -14.91
CA ILE A 21 -15.89 -2.64 -13.62
C ILE A 21 -14.41 -2.97 -13.76
N LYS A 22 -13.58 -2.39 -12.88
CA LYS A 22 -12.15 -2.69 -12.80
C LYS A 22 -11.87 -3.64 -11.65
N LEU A 23 -11.28 -4.80 -11.95
CA LEU A 23 -11.00 -5.85 -10.98
C LEU A 23 -9.52 -5.82 -10.58
N PHE A 24 -9.27 -5.68 -9.29
CA PHE A 24 -7.93 -5.61 -8.71
C PHE A 24 -7.66 -6.86 -7.86
N ILE A 25 -6.42 -7.35 -7.93
CA ILE A 25 -5.89 -8.22 -6.86
C ILE A 25 -5.16 -7.32 -5.88
N ASN A 26 -5.62 -7.30 -4.64
CA ASN A 26 -5.12 -6.41 -3.59
C ASN A 26 -4.48 -7.22 -2.46
N ASP A 27 -3.29 -6.82 -2.01
CA ASP A 27 -2.59 -7.51 -0.93
C ASP A 27 -1.72 -6.53 -0.12
N TYR A 28 -1.28 -6.94 1.06
CA TYR A 28 -0.42 -6.17 1.96
C TYR A 28 1.05 -6.60 1.87
N ASN A 29 1.97 -5.77 2.39
CA ASN A 29 3.42 -6.01 2.40
C ASN A 29 4.03 -6.26 1.00
N LEU A 30 3.47 -5.69 -0.05
CA LEU A 30 4.05 -5.77 -1.39
C LEU A 30 5.32 -4.92 -1.53
N GLU A 31 5.49 -3.92 -0.65
CA GLU A 31 6.64 -3.03 -0.49
C GLU A 31 7.73 -3.61 0.43
N SER A 32 7.72 -4.91 0.71
CA SER A 32 8.63 -5.54 1.67
C SER A 32 10.11 -5.47 1.26
N ASP A 33 10.96 -4.94 2.14
CA ASP A 33 12.41 -4.89 1.96
C ASP A 33 13.12 -6.16 2.43
N TRP A 34 12.60 -6.83 3.47
CA TRP A 34 13.22 -8.01 4.09
C TRP A 34 13.28 -9.24 3.16
N ASP A 35 12.47 -9.28 2.12
CA ASP A 35 12.44 -10.36 1.13
C ASP A 35 12.61 -9.87 -0.31
N SER A 36 13.03 -8.62 -0.49
CA SER A 36 13.21 -7.97 -1.79
C SER A 36 11.95 -8.02 -2.68
N ASN A 37 10.78 -7.68 -2.11
CA ASN A 37 9.47 -7.71 -2.75
C ASN A 37 9.09 -9.10 -3.32
N LYS A 38 9.51 -10.18 -2.66
CA LYS A 38 9.23 -11.56 -3.11
C LYS A 38 7.74 -11.84 -3.18
N LYS A 39 6.97 -11.32 -2.22
CA LYS A 39 5.51 -11.46 -2.20
C LYS A 39 4.89 -10.85 -3.47
N LEU A 40 5.26 -9.63 -3.84
CA LEU A 40 4.79 -8.98 -5.07
C LEU A 40 5.17 -9.78 -6.32
N LYS A 41 6.42 -10.23 -6.42
CA LYS A 41 6.88 -11.05 -7.54
C LYS A 41 6.07 -12.34 -7.67
N SER A 42 5.74 -12.97 -6.54
CA SER A 42 4.87 -14.15 -6.49
C SER A 42 3.45 -13.81 -6.96
N LEU A 43 2.88 -12.69 -6.49
CA LEU A 43 1.54 -12.24 -6.89
C LEU A 43 1.47 -11.99 -8.41
N ILE A 44 2.46 -11.31 -8.99
CA ILE A 44 2.53 -11.08 -10.44
C ILE A 44 2.56 -12.41 -11.20
N ASN A 45 3.32 -13.40 -10.70
CA ASN A 45 3.36 -14.72 -11.33
C ASN A 45 2.01 -15.47 -11.20
N TRP A 46 1.30 -15.32 -10.10
CA TRP A 46 -0.04 -15.88 -9.94
C TRP A 46 -1.07 -15.23 -10.87
N ILE A 47 -1.03 -13.90 -11.03
CA ILE A 47 -1.88 -13.19 -12.00
C ILE A 47 -1.67 -13.77 -13.40
N LYS A 48 -0.42 -13.93 -13.84
CA LYS A 48 -0.12 -14.58 -15.14
C LYS A 48 -0.69 -15.98 -15.25
N LYS A 49 -0.65 -16.78 -14.18
CA LYS A 49 -1.23 -18.12 -14.16
C LYS A 49 -2.76 -18.08 -14.24
N TRP A 50 -3.43 -17.17 -13.54
CA TRP A 50 -4.88 -17.03 -13.64
C TRP A 50 -5.32 -16.61 -15.05
N GLU A 51 -4.56 -15.73 -15.69
CA GLU A 51 -4.84 -15.24 -17.04
C GLU A 51 -4.41 -16.21 -18.15
N SER A 52 -3.73 -17.31 -17.83
CA SER A 52 -3.23 -18.27 -18.84
C SER A 52 -4.33 -19.04 -19.57
N ASP A 53 -5.59 -18.92 -19.12
CA ASP A 53 -6.75 -19.49 -19.83
C ASP A 53 -7.23 -18.63 -21.02
N GLY A 54 -6.67 -17.43 -21.19
CA GLY A 54 -6.99 -16.49 -22.26
C GLY A 54 -8.34 -15.78 -22.14
N VAL A 55 -9.09 -16.02 -21.03
CA VAL A 55 -10.40 -15.39 -20.78
C VAL A 55 -10.47 -14.67 -19.43
N THR A 56 -9.70 -15.13 -18.44
CA THR A 56 -9.57 -14.45 -17.17
C THR A 56 -8.70 -13.21 -17.33
N TYR A 57 -9.16 -12.06 -16.84
CA TYR A 57 -8.40 -10.81 -16.92
C TYR A 57 -8.51 -9.99 -15.64
N VAL A 58 -7.36 -9.60 -15.08
CA VAL A 58 -7.20 -8.72 -13.93
C VAL A 58 -6.81 -7.33 -14.43
N ASP A 59 -7.60 -6.30 -14.12
CA ASP A 59 -7.31 -4.93 -14.58
C ASP A 59 -6.14 -4.30 -13.83
N GLY A 60 -6.00 -4.57 -12.53
CA GLY A 60 -5.01 -3.89 -11.72
C GLY A 60 -4.46 -4.70 -10.55
N ILE A 61 -3.37 -4.17 -10.00
CA ILE A 61 -2.75 -4.64 -8.78
C ILE A 61 -2.89 -3.55 -7.73
N GLY A 62 -3.45 -3.89 -6.56
CA GLY A 62 -3.54 -3.03 -5.39
C GLY A 62 -2.50 -3.41 -4.35
N THR A 63 -1.94 -2.40 -3.68
CA THR A 63 -1.17 -2.58 -2.45
C THR A 63 -1.85 -1.85 -1.30
N GLN A 64 -2.04 -2.53 -0.17
CA GLN A 64 -2.62 -1.87 1.03
C GLN A 64 -1.68 -0.78 1.56
N MET A 65 -0.41 -1.09 1.66
CA MET A 65 0.63 -0.13 2.01
C MET A 65 0.51 0.42 3.44
N HIS A 66 0.31 -0.49 4.41
CA HIS A 66 0.38 -0.20 5.83
C HIS A 66 1.84 -0.11 6.27
N ILE A 67 2.39 1.09 6.33
CA ILE A 67 3.83 1.33 6.48
C ILE A 67 4.18 2.06 7.78
N SER A 68 5.47 2.31 7.98
CA SER A 68 5.99 3.18 9.03
C SER A 68 7.13 4.03 8.50
N TYR A 69 7.25 5.25 9.03
CA TYR A 69 8.47 6.03 8.94
C TYR A 69 9.45 5.55 10.00
N TYR A 70 10.69 5.26 9.62
CA TYR A 70 11.74 4.80 10.52
C TYR A 70 12.72 5.93 10.81
N MET A 71 12.94 6.24 12.10
CA MET A 71 13.92 7.24 12.51
C MET A 71 15.37 6.78 12.27
N ASN A 72 15.61 5.47 12.15
CA ASN A 72 16.90 4.96 11.70
C ASN A 72 17.03 5.15 10.18
N SER A 73 17.98 5.98 9.76
CA SER A 73 18.17 6.38 8.36
C SER A 73 18.48 5.22 7.41
N ASN A 74 19.22 4.21 7.87
CA ASN A 74 19.54 3.05 7.04
C ASN A 74 18.30 2.19 6.79
N THR A 75 17.50 1.97 7.84
CA THR A 75 16.22 1.25 7.73
C THR A 75 15.25 2.02 6.84
N GLN A 76 15.11 3.33 7.06
CA GLN A 76 14.26 4.19 6.23
C GLN A 76 14.66 4.09 4.75
N LYS A 77 15.95 4.17 4.45
CA LYS A 77 16.46 4.04 3.08
C LYS A 77 16.17 2.67 2.45
N SER A 78 16.24 1.61 3.24
CA SER A 78 15.86 0.25 2.78
C SER A 78 14.39 0.21 2.38
N LYS A 79 13.48 0.76 3.22
CA LYS A 79 12.04 0.86 2.94
C LYS A 79 11.75 1.68 1.68
N GLU A 80 12.37 2.85 1.54
CA GLU A 80 12.24 3.69 0.34
C GLU A 80 12.63 2.93 -0.94
N ASN A 81 13.77 2.25 -0.93
CA ASN A 81 14.22 1.46 -2.07
C ASN A 81 13.23 0.34 -2.43
N ALA A 82 12.65 -0.32 -1.44
CA ALA A 82 11.67 -1.38 -1.66
C ALA A 82 10.34 -0.83 -2.20
N ILE A 83 9.90 0.36 -1.78
CA ILE A 83 8.73 1.07 -2.33
C ILE A 83 8.96 1.44 -3.80
N VAL A 84 10.11 2.02 -4.13
CA VAL A 84 10.48 2.34 -5.52
C VAL A 84 10.48 1.09 -6.38
N ASN A 85 11.08 0.00 -5.88
CA ASN A 85 11.10 -1.28 -6.60
C ASN A 85 9.68 -1.87 -6.77
N MET A 86 8.83 -1.77 -5.76
CA MET A 86 7.42 -2.19 -5.83
C MET A 86 6.69 -1.46 -6.96
N PHE A 87 6.68 -0.13 -6.98
CA PHE A 87 6.02 0.63 -8.05
C PHE A 87 6.59 0.31 -9.42
N THR A 88 7.93 0.15 -9.53
CA THR A 88 8.59 -0.24 -10.77
C THR A 88 8.13 -1.62 -11.26
N LEU A 89 8.02 -2.60 -10.37
CA LEU A 89 7.55 -3.94 -10.72
C LEU A 89 6.07 -3.94 -11.11
N MET A 90 5.23 -3.18 -10.41
CA MET A 90 3.80 -3.04 -10.72
C MET A 90 3.61 -2.35 -12.08
N ALA A 91 4.28 -1.24 -12.34
CA ALA A 91 4.22 -0.50 -13.60
C ALA A 91 4.64 -1.38 -14.79
N LYS A 92 5.69 -2.21 -14.65
CA LYS A 92 6.13 -3.15 -15.69
C LYS A 92 5.10 -4.21 -16.09
N THR A 93 4.05 -4.41 -15.29
CA THR A 93 2.97 -5.34 -15.67
C THR A 93 2.03 -4.81 -16.74
N GLY A 94 2.03 -3.49 -16.99
CA GLY A 94 1.08 -2.81 -17.86
C GLY A 94 -0.32 -2.68 -17.26
N LYS A 95 -0.53 -3.13 -16.01
CA LYS A 95 -1.82 -3.11 -15.31
C LYS A 95 -2.02 -1.81 -14.53
N LEU A 96 -3.26 -1.51 -14.18
CA LEU A 96 -3.58 -0.42 -13.26
C LEU A 96 -2.89 -0.66 -11.90
N VAL A 97 -2.40 0.41 -11.30
CA VAL A 97 -1.70 0.39 -10.01
C VAL A 97 -2.47 1.25 -9.02
N ARG A 98 -2.86 0.68 -7.88
CA ARG A 98 -3.58 1.36 -6.81
C ARG A 98 -2.89 1.17 -5.47
N VAL A 99 -2.78 2.25 -4.71
CA VAL A 99 -2.55 2.18 -3.27
C VAL A 99 -3.92 2.25 -2.60
N SER A 100 -4.32 1.21 -1.88
CA SER A 100 -5.71 1.05 -1.44
C SER A 100 -5.97 1.49 0.00
N GLU A 101 -4.95 1.46 0.87
CA GLU A 101 -5.14 1.58 2.33
C GLU A 101 -3.93 2.24 3.01
N LEU A 102 -3.35 3.27 2.39
CA LEU A 102 -2.14 3.90 2.91
C LEU A 102 -2.36 4.46 4.32
N ASP A 103 -1.65 3.92 5.28
CA ASP A 103 -1.47 4.49 6.61
C ASP A 103 0.00 4.42 7.05
N MET A 104 0.38 5.25 8.02
CA MET A 104 1.77 5.36 8.43
C MET A 104 1.89 5.51 9.95
N GLY A 105 2.65 4.60 10.59
CA GLY A 105 3.14 4.80 11.95
C GLY A 105 4.54 5.38 11.98
N VAL A 106 5.12 5.53 13.16
CA VAL A 106 6.51 5.92 13.37
C VAL A 106 7.22 4.86 14.20
N VAL A 107 8.46 4.56 13.81
CA VAL A 107 9.36 3.66 14.54
C VAL A 107 10.61 4.44 14.94
N ASP A 108 10.94 4.42 16.24
CA ASP A 108 12.09 5.13 16.79
C ASP A 108 13.43 4.53 16.34
N ALA A 109 14.54 5.15 16.74
CA ALA A 109 15.88 4.69 16.39
C ALA A 109 16.23 3.32 16.97
N ASN A 110 15.53 2.88 18.02
CA ASN A 110 15.71 1.59 18.69
C ASN A 110 14.83 0.48 18.09
N GLY A 111 13.96 0.82 17.15
CA GLY A 111 13.05 -0.14 16.50
C GLY A 111 11.68 -0.30 17.20
N ASN A 112 11.34 0.59 18.14
CA ASN A 112 10.04 0.56 18.83
C ASN A 112 9.02 1.44 18.10
N SER A 113 7.77 1.00 18.06
CA SER A 113 6.66 1.83 17.60
C SER A 113 6.48 3.02 18.54
N VAL A 114 6.31 4.22 17.99
CA VAL A 114 6.08 5.46 18.77
C VAL A 114 4.58 5.62 19.00
N PRO A 115 4.12 5.60 20.26
CA PRO A 115 2.71 5.87 20.59
C PRO A 115 2.31 7.30 20.23
N THR A 116 1.02 7.54 19.98
CA THR A 116 0.50 8.86 19.62
C THR A 116 0.88 9.94 20.65
N ALA A 117 0.80 9.62 21.96
CA ALA A 117 1.15 10.55 23.03
C ALA A 117 2.65 10.94 23.10
N GLN A 118 3.53 10.18 22.43
CA GLN A 118 4.97 10.44 22.37
C GLN A 118 5.42 11.13 21.08
N MET A 119 4.47 11.40 20.18
CA MET A 119 4.78 12.08 18.92
C MET A 119 5.17 13.52 19.16
N THR A 120 6.27 13.91 18.54
CA THR A 120 6.72 15.33 18.50
C THR A 120 6.30 15.96 17.17
N GLU A 121 6.26 17.30 17.13
CA GLU A 121 6.03 18.06 15.90
C GLU A 121 7.02 17.67 14.79
N ALA A 122 8.30 17.52 15.14
CA ALA A 122 9.32 17.07 14.18
C ALA A 122 9.04 15.68 13.60
N MET A 123 8.47 14.75 14.36
CA MET A 123 8.07 13.43 13.85
C MET A 123 6.87 13.55 12.92
N HIS A 124 5.90 14.41 13.22
CA HIS A 124 4.77 14.67 12.32
C HIS A 124 5.23 15.26 10.98
N HIS A 125 6.17 16.20 10.99
CA HIS A 125 6.76 16.72 9.74
C HIS A 125 7.46 15.63 8.94
N LYS A 126 8.21 14.73 9.60
CA LYS A 126 8.85 13.59 8.92
C LYS A 126 7.84 12.63 8.30
N MET A 127 6.71 12.40 8.94
CA MET A 127 5.62 11.62 8.34
C MET A 127 5.05 12.34 7.11
N ALA A 128 4.78 13.65 7.20
CA ALA A 128 4.26 14.44 6.09
C ALA A 128 5.23 14.43 4.90
N ASP A 129 6.53 14.67 5.14
CA ASP A 129 7.59 14.59 4.13
C ASP A 129 7.59 13.21 3.43
N PHE A 130 7.38 12.12 4.20
CA PHE A 130 7.39 10.78 3.65
C PHE A 130 6.12 10.45 2.87
N TYR A 131 4.94 10.92 3.29
CA TYR A 131 3.72 10.84 2.50
C TYR A 131 3.88 11.56 1.16
N GLU A 132 4.41 12.80 1.17
CA GLU A 132 4.68 13.57 -0.05
C GLU A 132 5.65 12.82 -0.97
N TRP A 133 6.73 12.25 -0.40
CA TRP A 133 7.70 11.47 -1.16
C TRP A 133 7.07 10.24 -1.83
N ILE A 134 6.20 9.50 -1.12
CA ILE A 134 5.49 8.33 -1.66
C ILE A 134 4.60 8.75 -2.83
N ILE A 135 3.81 9.80 -2.65
CA ILE A 135 2.91 10.30 -3.70
C ILE A 135 3.73 10.72 -4.93
N LYS A 136 4.82 11.47 -4.74
CA LYS A 136 5.73 11.85 -5.83
C LYS A 136 6.31 10.64 -6.55
N LYS A 137 6.74 9.60 -5.82
CA LYS A 137 7.29 8.38 -6.41
C LYS A 137 6.23 7.57 -7.16
N TYR A 138 5.02 7.50 -6.66
CA TYR A 138 3.91 6.90 -7.39
C TYR A 138 3.64 7.62 -8.72
N LEU A 139 3.52 8.94 -8.71
CA LEU A 139 3.28 9.75 -9.91
C LEU A 139 4.46 9.73 -10.90
N GLU A 140 5.69 9.63 -10.41
CA GLU A 140 6.91 9.58 -11.23
C GLU A 140 7.10 8.22 -11.92
N ILE A 141 6.82 7.12 -11.21
CA ILE A 141 7.20 5.77 -11.65
C ILE A 141 6.05 5.07 -12.39
N VAL A 142 4.81 5.27 -11.93
CA VAL A 142 3.64 4.65 -12.55
C VAL A 142 3.16 5.52 -13.71
N PRO A 143 3.10 4.98 -14.94
CA PRO A 143 2.60 5.73 -16.09
C PRO A 143 1.18 6.29 -15.86
N PRO A 144 0.85 7.50 -16.33
CA PRO A 144 -0.45 8.14 -16.08
C PRO A 144 -1.66 7.23 -16.40
N GLU A 145 -1.60 6.48 -17.48
CA GLU A 145 -2.66 5.55 -17.92
C GLU A 145 -2.82 4.32 -17.00
N GLN A 146 -1.85 4.06 -16.14
CA GLN A 146 -1.90 2.99 -15.14
C GLN A 146 -2.24 3.50 -13.74
N GLN A 147 -2.33 4.81 -13.51
CA GLN A 147 -2.58 5.39 -12.20
C GLN A 147 -4.05 5.23 -11.81
N ALA A 148 -4.34 4.34 -10.85
CA ALA A 148 -5.69 4.11 -10.30
C ALA A 148 -5.92 4.80 -8.94
N GLY A 149 -4.95 5.60 -8.50
CA GLY A 149 -5.06 6.47 -7.33
C GLY A 149 -4.50 5.89 -6.04
N ILE A 150 -4.52 6.76 -5.02
CA ILE A 150 -4.08 6.46 -3.64
C ILE A 150 -5.26 6.72 -2.71
N CYS A 151 -5.57 5.77 -1.83
CA CYS A 151 -6.57 5.87 -0.79
C CYS A 151 -5.90 5.77 0.59
N PHE A 152 -6.24 6.68 1.50
CA PHE A 152 -5.80 6.62 2.90
C PHE A 152 -6.73 5.71 3.70
N TRP A 153 -6.16 4.94 4.65
CA TRP A 153 -6.92 3.99 5.47
C TRP A 153 -7.55 4.65 6.69
N CYS A 154 -6.76 5.27 7.53
CA CYS A 154 -7.22 5.87 8.78
C CYS A 154 -7.42 7.38 8.63
N PRO A 155 -8.64 7.93 8.81
CA PRO A 155 -8.82 9.38 8.85
C PRO A 155 -8.21 9.98 10.12
N THR A 156 -8.37 9.32 11.28
CA THR A 156 -7.83 9.73 12.57
C THR A 156 -6.75 8.78 13.09
N ASP A 157 -6.02 9.21 14.08
CA ASP A 157 -5.13 8.35 14.86
C ASP A 157 -5.88 7.14 15.43
N SER A 158 -5.16 6.07 15.69
CA SER A 158 -5.73 4.85 16.25
C SER A 158 -5.79 4.95 17.78
N PRO A 159 -6.97 4.83 18.41
CA PRO A 159 -7.09 4.87 19.85
C PRO A 159 -6.47 3.62 20.50
N SER A 160 -6.16 3.70 21.80
CA SER A 160 -5.49 2.62 22.54
C SER A 160 -6.28 1.30 22.60
N ASN A 161 -7.60 1.36 22.43
CA ASN A 161 -8.49 0.18 22.38
C ASN A 161 -8.80 -0.31 20.97
N SER A 162 -8.12 0.21 19.95
CA SER A 162 -8.31 -0.23 18.56
C SER A 162 -7.78 -1.64 18.34
N GLY A 163 -8.48 -2.42 17.54
CA GLY A 163 -7.98 -3.69 17.01
C GLY A 163 -6.91 -3.55 15.90
N TRP A 164 -6.74 -2.33 15.39
CA TRP A 164 -5.77 -2.03 14.34
C TRP A 164 -4.78 -0.95 14.80
N ARG A 165 -3.48 -1.30 14.83
CA ARG A 165 -2.37 -0.38 15.16
C ARG A 165 -2.68 0.52 16.36
N ALA A 166 -3.16 -0.09 17.46
CA ALA A 166 -3.58 0.62 18.67
C ALA A 166 -2.54 1.64 19.14
N ASP A 167 -3.02 2.80 19.59
CA ASP A 167 -2.21 3.90 20.12
C ASP A 167 -1.11 4.39 19.17
N THR A 168 -1.39 4.43 17.85
CA THR A 168 -0.41 4.89 16.87
C THR A 168 -0.91 6.08 16.04
N PRO A 169 0.01 6.95 15.56
CA PRO A 169 -0.31 8.20 14.86
C PRO A 169 -0.64 7.99 13.38
N VAL A 170 -1.44 6.98 13.04
CA VAL A 170 -1.68 6.53 11.65
C VAL A 170 -2.58 7.45 10.83
N GLY A 171 -3.39 8.29 11.48
CA GLY A 171 -4.33 9.17 10.80
C GLY A 171 -3.70 10.46 10.28
N ILE A 172 -4.43 11.14 9.40
CA ILE A 172 -4.12 12.52 8.95
C ILE A 172 -4.72 13.57 9.88
N TRP A 173 -5.57 13.15 10.83
CA TRP A 173 -6.16 13.92 11.91
C TRP A 173 -5.83 13.29 13.26
N THR A 174 -5.79 14.10 14.31
CA THR A 174 -5.70 13.59 15.69
C THR A 174 -7.02 12.94 16.12
N LEU A 175 -7.03 12.27 17.28
CA LEU A 175 -8.28 11.75 17.88
C LEU A 175 -9.29 12.85 18.22
N ASP A 176 -8.82 14.07 18.50
CA ASP A 176 -9.65 15.25 18.79
C ASP A 176 -9.98 16.05 17.52
N TYR A 177 -9.78 15.45 16.34
CA TYR A 177 -10.08 16.01 15.04
C TYR A 177 -9.28 17.28 14.65
N TYR A 178 -8.11 17.47 15.23
CA TYR A 178 -7.18 18.49 14.76
C TYR A 178 -6.40 17.96 13.55
N ARG A 179 -6.28 18.79 12.52
CA ARG A 179 -5.47 18.46 11.34
C ARG A 179 -3.99 18.39 11.75
N LYS A 180 -3.32 17.36 11.29
CA LYS A 180 -1.86 17.26 11.36
C LYS A 180 -1.20 18.04 10.23
N HIS A 181 0.10 18.27 10.37
CA HIS A 181 0.90 18.99 9.37
C HIS A 181 1.01 18.26 8.03
#